data_20b61a9d074662c8daac03a43323e4f7
#
_entry.id   20b61a9d074662c8daac03a43323e4f7
#
_cell.length_a   1.000
_cell.length_b   1.000
_cell.length_c   1.000
_cell.angle_alpha   90.00
_cell.angle_beta   90.00
_cell.angle_gamma   90.00
#
_symmetry.space_group_name_H-M   'P 1'
#
loop_
_entity.id
_entity.type
_entity.pdbx_description
1 polymer ?
#
loop_
_entity_poly.entity_id
_entity_poly.type
_entity_poly.pdbx_seq_one_letter_code
_entity_poly.pdbx_strand_id
1 'polypeptide(L)'
;MIIGIDHGYYAIKTRNCSFPAGITDCGSQEPYTRQNVLTFSGCFFVCGSGRQPIQRDKTANGNYYLLTLAAIAQELQARGAPRECYVTIAAGLPLTSYGREKPAFRKYLLRNAGQLTEFDYEGKKYRITIEDVLLFPQGFTALMTQPDLLVDEPSLLFCN
;
A
#
# COMPACT_ATOMS: atom_id res chain seq x y z
N MET A 1 -6.59 10.57 8.29
CA MET A 1 -7.50 9.94 7.28
C MET A 1 -7.15 8.47 7.17
N ILE A 2 -8.15 7.56 6.98
CA ILE A 2 -7.85 6.11 6.79
C ILE A 2 -7.83 5.78 5.30
N ILE A 3 -6.76 5.07 4.88
CA ILE A 3 -6.60 4.55 3.52
C ILE A 3 -6.40 3.04 3.59
N GLY A 4 -7.33 2.28 3.02
CA GLY A 4 -7.20 0.84 2.84
C GLY A 4 -6.29 0.52 1.66
N ILE A 5 -5.28 -0.32 1.88
CA ILE A 5 -4.32 -0.73 0.83
C ILE A 5 -4.16 -2.25 0.86
N ASP A 6 -4.56 -2.91 -0.21
CA ASP A 6 -4.25 -4.32 -0.43
C ASP A 6 -2.91 -4.45 -1.15
N HIS A 7 -1.93 -5.01 -0.45
CA HIS A 7 -0.59 -5.26 -0.96
C HIS A 7 -0.51 -6.64 -1.60
N GLY A 8 -1.20 -6.83 -2.72
CA GLY A 8 -1.12 -8.08 -3.48
C GLY A 8 0.23 -8.28 -4.16
N TYR A 9 0.58 -9.53 -4.51
CA TYR A 9 1.76 -9.83 -5.33
C TYR A 9 1.57 -9.41 -6.79
N TYR A 10 0.33 -9.37 -7.24
CA TYR A 10 -0.04 -9.01 -8.61
C TYR A 10 -0.31 -7.51 -8.76
N ALA A 11 -1.08 -6.96 -7.85
CA ALA A 11 -1.51 -5.57 -7.87
C ALA A 11 -1.58 -4.98 -6.48
N ILE A 12 -1.34 -3.68 -6.40
CA ILE A 12 -1.67 -2.84 -5.26
C ILE A 12 -3.07 -2.28 -5.52
N LYS A 13 -3.93 -2.37 -4.54
CA LYS A 13 -5.33 -1.90 -4.66
C LYS A 13 -5.68 -1.01 -3.49
N THR A 14 -6.42 0.04 -3.78
CA THR A 14 -7.10 0.88 -2.79
C THR A 14 -8.60 0.88 -3.10
N ARG A 15 -9.39 1.68 -2.40
CA ARG A 15 -10.82 1.80 -2.71
C ARG A 15 -11.08 2.30 -4.13
N ASN A 16 -10.29 3.27 -4.61
CA ASN A 16 -10.54 3.96 -5.86
C ASN A 16 -9.49 3.67 -6.94
N CYS A 17 -8.39 3.02 -6.61
CA CYS A 17 -7.26 2.82 -7.50
C CYS A 17 -6.75 1.38 -7.48
N SER A 18 -6.23 0.93 -8.62
CA SER A 18 -5.54 -0.36 -8.74
C SER A 18 -4.44 -0.24 -9.79
N PHE A 19 -3.24 -0.73 -9.46
CA PHE A 19 -2.12 -0.76 -10.40
C PHE A 19 -1.23 -1.99 -10.14
N PRO A 20 -0.46 -2.47 -11.13
CA PRO A 20 0.43 -3.61 -10.96
C PRO A 20 1.45 -3.41 -9.84
N ALA A 21 1.77 -4.47 -9.09
CA ALA A 21 2.68 -4.40 -7.95
C ALA A 21 4.17 -4.32 -8.34
N GLY A 22 4.47 -4.01 -9.63
CA GLY A 22 5.83 -3.85 -10.13
C GLY A 22 6.38 -2.46 -9.83
N ILE A 23 7.71 -2.37 -9.76
CA ILE A 23 8.44 -1.11 -9.61
C ILE A 23 9.77 -1.19 -10.37
N THR A 24 10.11 -0.15 -11.10
CA THR A 24 11.40 0.00 -11.73
C THR A 24 12.15 1.13 -11.05
N ASP A 25 13.34 0.83 -10.53
CA ASP A 25 14.25 1.82 -9.95
C ASP A 25 15.06 2.46 -11.08
N CYS A 26 14.94 3.77 -11.24
CA CYS A 26 15.67 4.57 -12.24
C CYS A 26 16.85 5.33 -11.60
N GLY A 27 17.12 5.12 -10.31
CA GLY A 27 18.15 5.85 -9.58
C GLY A 27 17.92 7.36 -9.63
N SER A 28 18.97 8.11 -9.91
CA SER A 28 18.92 9.58 -10.07
C SER A 28 18.53 10.04 -11.48
N GLN A 29 18.27 9.13 -12.39
CA GLN A 29 17.92 9.45 -13.77
C GLN A 29 16.41 9.67 -13.90
N GLU A 30 16.00 10.89 -14.23
CA GLU A 30 14.58 11.20 -14.43
C GLU A 30 14.03 10.47 -15.67
N PRO A 31 12.91 9.70 -15.53
CA PRO A 31 12.25 9.07 -16.67
C PRO A 31 11.68 10.08 -17.67
N TYR A 32 11.58 9.69 -18.95
CA TYR A 32 11.02 10.55 -20.01
C TYR A 32 9.57 10.95 -19.78
N THR A 33 8.79 10.13 -19.08
CA THR A 33 7.40 10.43 -18.75
C THR A 33 7.25 10.58 -17.23
N ARG A 34 6.31 11.40 -16.79
CA ARG A 34 5.99 11.55 -15.37
C ARG A 34 4.88 10.62 -14.89
N GLN A 35 4.25 9.90 -15.80
CA GLN A 35 3.14 9.01 -15.45
C GLN A 35 3.63 7.88 -14.54
N ASN A 36 2.96 7.69 -13.40
CA ASN A 36 3.27 6.70 -12.36
C ASN A 36 4.68 6.84 -11.75
N VAL A 37 5.34 7.96 -11.94
CA VAL A 37 6.68 8.21 -11.37
C VAL A 37 6.55 8.72 -9.95
N LEU A 38 7.15 7.99 -9.03
CA LEU A 38 7.39 8.39 -7.66
C LEU A 38 8.83 8.90 -7.53
N THR A 39 9.01 10.11 -7.01
CA THR A 39 10.35 10.62 -6.63
C THR A 39 10.44 10.62 -5.11
N PHE A 40 11.37 9.86 -4.57
CA PHE A 40 11.57 9.74 -3.14
C PHE A 40 13.07 9.65 -2.80
N SER A 41 13.51 10.43 -1.82
CA SER A 41 14.92 10.49 -1.39
C SER A 41 15.92 10.74 -2.53
N GLY A 42 15.54 11.55 -3.52
CA GLY A 42 16.40 11.91 -4.66
C GLY A 42 16.47 10.85 -5.77
N CYS A 43 15.71 9.76 -5.66
CA CYS A 43 15.62 8.71 -6.68
C CYS A 43 14.24 8.68 -7.32
N PHE A 44 14.20 8.22 -8.58
CA PHE A 44 12.99 8.07 -9.38
C PHE A 44 12.60 6.59 -9.46
N PHE A 45 11.31 6.32 -9.29
CA PHE A 45 10.74 4.98 -9.33
C PHE A 45 9.50 4.98 -10.22
N VAL A 46 9.44 4.10 -11.22
CA VAL A 46 8.23 3.91 -12.02
C VAL A 46 7.39 2.83 -11.34
N CYS A 47 6.30 3.25 -10.71
CA CYS A 47 5.36 2.36 -10.02
C CYS A 47 4.36 1.75 -11.01
N GLY A 48 4.01 0.47 -10.83
CA GLY A 48 3.09 -0.21 -11.74
C GLY A 48 3.75 -0.78 -12.99
N SER A 49 5.09 -0.81 -13.06
CA SER A 49 5.81 -1.41 -14.18
C SER A 49 6.17 -2.87 -13.87
N GLY A 50 5.54 -3.81 -14.57
CA GLY A 50 5.80 -5.24 -14.38
C GLY A 50 5.21 -5.79 -13.08
N ARG A 51 5.89 -6.77 -12.48
CA ARG A 51 5.49 -7.47 -11.25
C ARG A 51 6.68 -7.62 -10.32
N GLN A 52 6.42 -7.59 -9.02
CA GLN A 52 7.41 -8.01 -8.03
C GLN A 52 7.68 -9.51 -8.20
N PRO A 53 8.94 -9.96 -8.08
CA PRO A 53 9.22 -11.37 -7.92
C PRO A 53 8.48 -11.88 -6.67
N ILE A 54 7.99 -13.12 -6.73
CA ILE A 54 7.33 -13.74 -5.58
C ILE A 54 8.35 -13.82 -4.44
N GLN A 55 8.15 -13.03 -3.41
CA GLN A 55 8.99 -12.99 -2.23
C GLN A 55 8.23 -13.59 -1.05
N ARG A 56 8.92 -14.39 -0.25
CA ARG A 56 8.34 -14.95 0.99
C ARG A 56 8.05 -13.88 2.03
N ASP A 57 8.76 -12.74 1.94
CA ASP A 57 8.66 -11.63 2.88
C ASP A 57 8.50 -10.31 2.13
N LYS A 58 7.38 -9.63 2.34
CA LYS A 58 7.06 -8.32 1.76
C LYS A 58 7.96 -7.20 2.31
N THR A 59 8.69 -7.47 3.38
CA THR A 59 9.60 -6.51 4.02
C THR A 59 11.06 -6.65 3.57
N ALA A 60 11.35 -7.62 2.68
CA ALA A 60 12.70 -7.94 2.24
C ALA A 60 13.44 -6.77 1.54
N ASN A 61 12.68 -5.83 0.95
CA ASN A 61 13.23 -4.63 0.32
C ASN A 61 12.30 -3.41 0.53
N GLY A 62 12.65 -2.26 -0.03
CA GLY A 62 11.88 -1.03 0.07
C GLY A 62 10.64 -0.95 -0.83
N ASN A 63 10.46 -1.89 -1.74
CA ASN A 63 9.51 -1.76 -2.86
C ASN A 63 8.05 -1.60 -2.41
N TYR A 64 7.59 -2.42 -1.47
CA TYR A 64 6.22 -2.29 -0.97
C TYR A 64 5.97 -0.97 -0.23
N TYR A 65 6.99 -0.40 0.40
CA TYR A 65 6.86 0.93 1.00
C TYR A 65 6.70 2.03 -0.06
N LEU A 66 7.50 1.99 -1.12
CA LEU A 66 7.40 2.92 -2.25
C LEU A 66 6.05 2.78 -2.96
N LEU A 67 5.60 1.55 -3.20
CA LEU A 67 4.26 1.28 -3.75
C LEU A 67 3.14 1.77 -2.82
N THR A 68 3.34 1.73 -1.50
CA THR A 68 2.41 2.32 -0.52
C THR A 68 2.32 3.84 -0.67
N LEU A 69 3.45 4.53 -0.83
CA LEU A 69 3.45 5.98 -1.07
C LEU A 69 2.72 6.33 -2.37
N ALA A 70 2.97 5.59 -3.46
CA ALA A 70 2.25 5.75 -4.72
C ALA A 70 0.74 5.50 -4.57
N ALA A 71 0.35 4.45 -3.83
CA ALA A 71 -1.06 4.13 -3.55
C ALA A 71 -1.75 5.25 -2.76
N ILE A 72 -1.07 5.81 -1.76
CA ILE A 72 -1.58 6.95 -0.98
C ILE A 72 -1.77 8.16 -1.90
N ALA A 73 -0.78 8.48 -2.75
CA ALA A 73 -0.88 9.61 -3.67
C ALA A 73 -2.06 9.47 -4.65
N GLN A 74 -2.22 8.29 -5.26
CA GLN A 74 -3.34 8.01 -6.17
C GLN A 74 -4.69 8.10 -5.46
N GLU A 75 -4.79 7.53 -4.25
CA GLU A 75 -6.03 7.55 -3.47
C GLU A 75 -6.41 8.97 -3.02
N LEU A 76 -5.43 9.79 -2.59
CA LEU A 76 -5.65 11.20 -2.27
C LEU A 76 -6.12 11.98 -3.50
N GLN A 77 -5.52 11.72 -4.65
CA GLN A 77 -5.91 12.35 -5.92
C GLN A 77 -7.34 11.95 -6.32
N ALA A 78 -7.68 10.66 -6.23
CA ALA A 78 -9.02 10.17 -6.56
C ALA A 78 -10.10 10.73 -5.64
N ARG A 79 -9.78 11.02 -4.37
CA ARG A 79 -10.68 11.64 -3.40
C ARG A 79 -10.74 13.16 -3.50
N GLY A 80 -9.89 13.81 -4.29
CA GLY A 80 -9.73 15.28 -4.26
C GLY A 80 -9.24 15.78 -2.90
N ALA A 81 -8.51 14.94 -2.15
CA ALA A 81 -8.05 15.24 -0.81
C ALA A 81 -6.77 16.09 -0.80
N PRO A 82 -6.47 16.81 0.29
CA PRO A 82 -5.23 17.55 0.43
C PRO A 82 -4.00 16.64 0.30
N ARG A 83 -2.96 17.15 -0.36
CA ARG A 83 -1.67 16.46 -0.50
C ARG A 83 -0.77 16.58 0.74
N GLU A 84 -1.20 17.35 1.71
CA GLU A 84 -0.59 17.45 3.03
C GLU A 84 -1.61 16.96 4.05
N CYS A 85 -1.35 15.79 4.67
CA CYS A 85 -2.30 15.18 5.59
C CYS A 85 -1.68 14.07 6.45
N TYR A 86 -2.41 13.73 7.49
CA TYR A 86 -2.14 12.57 8.35
C TYR A 86 -2.91 11.36 7.84
N VAL A 87 -2.22 10.22 7.74
CA VAL A 87 -2.76 8.97 7.18
C VAL A 87 -2.60 7.81 8.14
N THR A 88 -3.69 7.10 8.37
CA THR A 88 -3.68 5.76 8.97
C THR A 88 -3.85 4.74 7.84
N ILE A 89 -2.92 3.80 7.72
CA ILE A 89 -2.98 2.73 6.71
C ILE A 89 -3.76 1.55 7.28
N ALA A 90 -4.75 1.05 6.55
CA ALA A 90 -5.40 -0.22 6.82
C ALA A 90 -4.97 -1.23 5.75
N ALA A 91 -4.25 -2.29 6.13
CA ALA A 91 -3.70 -3.25 5.18
C ALA A 91 -4.04 -4.70 5.54
N GLY A 92 -4.09 -5.56 4.52
CA GLY A 92 -4.36 -6.98 4.65
C GLY A 92 -3.10 -7.84 4.59
N LEU A 93 -3.07 -8.90 5.41
CA LEU A 93 -2.07 -9.96 5.33
C LEU A 93 -2.75 -11.32 5.14
N PRO A 94 -2.11 -12.28 4.44
CA PRO A 94 -2.67 -13.62 4.29
C PRO A 94 -2.98 -14.24 5.65
N LEU A 95 -4.16 -14.85 5.79
CA LEU A 95 -4.60 -15.47 7.04
C LEU A 95 -3.58 -16.49 7.57
N THR A 96 -3.01 -17.29 6.67
CA THR A 96 -2.04 -18.36 7.00
C THR A 96 -0.73 -17.86 7.59
N SER A 97 -0.35 -16.62 7.31
CA SER A 97 0.91 -16.00 7.78
C SER A 97 0.69 -14.79 8.69
N TYR A 98 -0.57 -14.43 8.94
CA TYR A 98 -0.94 -13.20 9.64
C TYR A 98 -0.21 -12.98 10.97
N GLY A 99 -0.25 -13.97 11.87
CA GLY A 99 0.40 -13.83 13.19
C GLY A 99 1.92 -13.65 13.10
N ARG A 100 2.55 -14.36 12.15
CA ARG A 100 4.00 -14.30 11.95
C ARG A 100 4.45 -12.98 11.30
N GLU A 101 3.73 -12.51 10.29
CA GLU A 101 4.14 -11.37 9.47
C GLU A 101 3.69 -10.02 10.04
N LYS A 102 2.61 -10.01 10.83
CA LYS A 102 2.01 -8.79 11.38
C LYS A 102 3.01 -7.83 12.05
N PRO A 103 3.87 -8.25 13.01
CA PRO A 103 4.77 -7.32 13.68
C PRO A 103 5.81 -6.72 12.72
N ALA A 104 6.40 -7.55 11.84
CA ALA A 104 7.40 -7.13 10.89
C ALA A 104 6.81 -6.17 9.83
N PHE A 105 5.66 -6.51 9.28
CA PHE A 105 5.02 -5.68 8.24
C PHE A 105 4.50 -4.35 8.80
N ARG A 106 3.96 -4.36 10.03
CA ARG A 106 3.58 -3.12 10.72
C ARG A 106 4.79 -2.21 10.93
N LYS A 107 5.88 -2.73 11.47
CA LYS A 107 7.14 -1.98 11.66
C LYS A 107 7.70 -1.45 10.33
N TYR A 108 7.61 -2.27 9.28
CA TYR A 108 8.07 -1.91 7.94
C TYR A 108 7.30 -0.70 7.37
N LEU A 109 5.99 -0.66 7.48
CA LEU A 109 5.18 0.47 7.00
C LEU A 109 5.29 1.69 7.91
N LEU A 110 5.53 1.49 9.21
CA LEU A 110 5.72 2.55 10.22
C LEU A 110 7.18 3.05 10.32
N ARG A 111 8.08 2.68 9.40
CA ARG A 111 9.51 3.04 9.48
C ARG A 111 9.77 4.52 9.71
N ASN A 112 8.88 5.41 9.26
CA ASN A 112 8.93 6.85 9.44
C ASN A 112 7.69 7.37 10.21
N ALA A 113 7.10 6.55 11.09
CA ALA A 113 5.89 6.90 11.81
C ALA A 113 6.05 8.19 12.61
N GLY A 114 5.03 9.03 12.53
CA GLY A 114 5.01 10.34 13.20
C GLY A 114 5.94 11.37 12.59
N GLN A 115 6.73 11.00 11.57
CA GLN A 115 7.60 11.94 10.86
C GLN A 115 6.96 12.33 9.53
N LEU A 116 7.20 13.58 9.13
CA LEU A 116 6.79 14.06 7.82
C LEU A 116 7.57 13.32 6.72
N THR A 117 6.83 12.67 5.83
CA THR A 117 7.38 12.01 4.64
C THR A 117 7.05 12.87 3.43
N GLU A 118 8.08 13.40 2.79
CA GLU A 118 7.96 14.19 1.56
C GLU A 118 8.33 13.34 0.35
N PHE A 119 7.50 13.39 -0.68
CA PHE A 119 7.76 12.74 -1.96
C PHE A 119 6.99 13.43 -3.07
N ASP A 120 7.41 13.22 -4.32
CA ASP A 120 6.65 13.66 -5.48
C ASP A 120 6.03 12.44 -6.18
N TYR A 121 4.79 12.58 -6.64
CA TYR A 121 4.14 11.58 -7.46
C TYR A 121 3.53 12.27 -8.69
N GLU A 122 3.95 11.84 -9.89
CA GLU A 122 3.58 12.46 -11.17
C GLU A 122 3.85 13.98 -11.21
N GLY A 123 4.97 14.40 -10.59
CA GLY A 123 5.37 15.82 -10.51
C GLY A 123 4.57 16.66 -9.53
N LYS A 124 3.71 16.03 -8.71
CA LYS A 124 2.97 16.70 -7.65
C LYS A 124 3.58 16.35 -6.30
N LYS A 125 3.88 17.36 -5.49
CA LYS A 125 4.46 17.19 -4.15
C LYS A 125 3.41 16.74 -3.15
N TYR A 126 3.77 15.72 -2.36
CA TYR A 126 2.99 15.20 -1.24
C TYR A 126 3.79 15.32 0.04
N ARG A 127 3.10 15.65 1.12
CA ARG A 127 3.62 15.80 2.47
C ARG A 127 2.71 15.03 3.41
N ILE A 128 3.06 13.80 3.73
CA ILE A 128 2.22 12.94 4.55
C ILE A 128 2.91 12.52 5.84
N THR A 129 2.11 12.33 6.88
CA THR A 129 2.56 11.70 8.12
C THR A 129 1.75 10.43 8.33
N ILE A 130 2.42 9.27 8.30
CA ILE A 130 1.80 8.00 8.64
C ILE A 130 1.73 7.91 10.15
N GLU A 131 0.52 8.01 10.72
CA GLU A 131 0.30 7.98 12.17
C GLU A 131 0.23 6.56 12.69
N ASP A 132 -0.46 5.68 11.97
CA ASP A 132 -0.68 4.29 12.40
C ASP A 132 -0.87 3.35 11.20
N VAL A 133 -0.68 2.06 11.46
CA VAL A 133 -0.93 0.96 10.52
C VAL A 133 -1.76 -0.11 11.21
N LEU A 134 -2.97 -0.29 10.73
CA LEU A 134 -3.91 -1.31 11.15
C LEU A 134 -3.79 -2.50 10.20
N LEU A 135 -3.53 -3.69 10.74
CA LEU A 135 -3.39 -4.91 9.93
C LEU A 135 -4.52 -5.87 10.23
N PHE A 136 -5.11 -6.41 9.16
CA PHE A 136 -6.24 -7.34 9.19
C PHE A 136 -5.91 -8.61 8.42
N PRO A 137 -6.46 -9.77 8.77
CA PRO A 137 -6.41 -10.94 7.91
C PRO A 137 -7.14 -10.67 6.60
N GLN A 138 -6.51 -11.01 5.46
CA GLN A 138 -7.15 -10.91 4.15
C GLN A 138 -8.42 -11.76 4.11
N GLY A 139 -9.47 -11.23 3.49
CA GLY A 139 -10.80 -11.86 3.47
C GLY A 139 -11.66 -11.55 4.70
N PHE A 140 -11.08 -11.36 5.88
CA PHE A 140 -11.84 -11.07 7.10
C PHE A 140 -12.64 -9.77 6.99
N THR A 141 -12.04 -8.71 6.44
CA THR A 141 -12.73 -7.44 6.25
C THR A 141 -13.90 -7.55 5.29
N ALA A 142 -13.82 -8.40 4.26
CA ALA A 142 -14.91 -8.67 3.34
C ALA A 142 -16.07 -9.39 4.06
N LEU A 143 -15.76 -10.37 4.90
CA LEU A 143 -16.76 -11.04 5.75
C LEU A 143 -17.46 -10.09 6.70
N MET A 144 -16.72 -9.13 7.28
CA MET A 144 -17.28 -8.14 8.21
C MET A 144 -18.23 -7.15 7.55
N THR A 145 -18.29 -7.08 6.20
CA THR A 145 -19.32 -6.32 5.49
C THR A 145 -20.68 -7.04 5.45
N GLN A 146 -20.70 -8.33 5.76
CA GLN A 146 -21.89 -9.18 5.80
C GLN A 146 -21.87 -10.07 7.07
N PRO A 147 -22.02 -9.47 8.26
CA PRO A 147 -21.87 -10.17 9.53
C PRO A 147 -22.89 -11.31 9.72
N ASP A 148 -24.04 -11.24 9.07
CA ASP A 148 -25.09 -12.27 9.14
C ASP A 148 -24.59 -13.63 8.61
N LEU A 149 -23.72 -13.63 7.60
CA LEU A 149 -23.11 -14.86 7.10
C LEU A 149 -22.26 -15.60 8.15
N LEU A 150 -21.73 -14.91 9.14
CA LEU A 150 -20.92 -15.51 10.21
C LEU A 150 -21.79 -16.18 11.28
N VAL A 151 -23.07 -15.82 11.35
CA VAL A 151 -24.02 -16.36 12.34
C VAL A 151 -24.72 -17.61 11.81
N ASP A 152 -25.05 -17.61 10.52
CA ASP A 152 -25.92 -18.61 9.91
C ASP A 152 -25.16 -19.80 9.31
N GLU A 153 -23.86 -19.61 8.98
CA GLU A 153 -23.07 -20.65 8.32
C GLU A 153 -21.92 -21.16 9.19
N PRO A 154 -21.82 -22.51 9.38
CA PRO A 154 -20.77 -23.11 10.19
C PRO A 154 -19.37 -23.01 9.56
N SER A 155 -19.29 -22.76 8.26
CA SER A 155 -18.05 -22.57 7.53
C SER A 155 -18.27 -21.74 6.27
N LEU A 156 -17.32 -20.88 5.94
CA LEU A 156 -17.34 -20.04 4.76
C LEU A 156 -16.08 -20.24 3.92
N LEU A 157 -16.25 -20.42 2.60
CA LEU A 157 -15.16 -20.42 1.64
C LEU A 157 -15.04 -19.04 1.02
N PHE A 158 -13.91 -18.39 1.24
CA PHE A 158 -13.59 -17.10 0.64
C PHE A 158 -12.68 -17.29 -0.58
N CYS A 159 -13.19 -16.97 -1.77
CA CYS A 159 -12.42 -16.99 -3.02
C CYS A 159 -12.03 -15.56 -3.40
N ASN A 160 -10.70 -15.33 -3.59
CA ASN A 160 -10.15 -14.03 -3.98
C ASN A 160 -9.41 -14.16 -5.32
#